data_b9ec7a5ab13268f3ef2e4e0530727e6d
#
_entry.id   b9ec7a5ab13268f3ef2e4e0530727e6d
#
_cell.length_a   1.000
_cell.length_b   1.000
_cell.length_c   1.000
_cell.angle_alpha   90.00
_cell.angle_beta   90.00
_cell.angle_gamma   90.00
#
_symmetry.space_group_name_H-M   'P 1'
#
loop_
_entity.id
_entity.type
_entity.pdbx_description
1 polymer ?
#
loop_
_entity_poly.entity_id
_entity_poly.type
_entity_poly.pdbx_seq_one_letter_code
_entity_poly.pdbx_strand_id
1 'polypeptide(L)'
;MSVIKPLSVTAFALAVVLGVSGCASTASDSAGEGGGDGPVRIGVVGAGDPYWATYVEAAAAEGIDVELVDFTEYTQPNPALSADELDLNQFQHIIYLATYNVSSADDLQPIGATAIYPLGLYSSQYDSVEDIPEGATVAVPNDESNQARGLLVLQSAGLVELEDGGSIFSTVADVLPESKVTVEALDAAFTATSLPDVAAAIINNDFVTDAGLSFDDAIATDDPSDPNAVPYVNIFAAKAEDADNPTYQRLVEIFQTDQAVLDGLQEASGGTAVFVTTPASDLVASLTDVEDDIRANQ
;
A
#
# COMPACT_ATOMS: atom_id res chain seq x y z
N MET A 1 48.24 15.56 57.16
CA MET A 1 48.01 14.99 58.52
C MET A 1 46.66 14.32 58.42
N SER A 2 46.50 13.14 58.52
CA SER A 2 46.68 11.90 59.22
C SER A 2 45.95 10.88 58.44
N VAL A 3 46.48 9.90 57.80
CA VAL A 3 47.07 8.65 58.26
C VAL A 3 46.04 7.57 58.59
N ILE A 4 46.01 6.54 57.72
CA ILE A 4 46.11 5.09 58.01
C ILE A 4 44.81 4.40 58.49
N LYS A 5 44.47 3.17 58.18
CA LYS A 5 45.03 1.97 57.50
C LYS A 5 43.92 0.95 57.25
N PRO A 6 44.18 -0.13 56.51
CA PRO A 6 43.21 -1.11 56.09
C PRO A 6 43.05 -2.26 57.08
N LEU A 7 41.99 -3.03 56.98
CA LEU A 7 41.93 -4.37 57.58
C LEU A 7 41.36 -5.40 56.60
N SER A 8 42.21 -6.37 56.36
CA SER A 8 41.99 -7.59 55.59
C SER A 8 41.34 -8.69 56.43
N VAL A 9 41.00 -9.81 55.71
CA VAL A 9 40.85 -11.19 56.24
C VAL A 9 39.38 -11.56 56.52
N THR A 10 38.75 -12.62 56.04
CA THR A 10 39.19 -13.99 55.79
C THR A 10 38.14 -14.72 54.94
N ALA A 11 38.61 -15.62 54.10
CA ALA A 11 37.81 -16.61 53.33
C ALA A 11 37.14 -17.64 54.25
N PHE A 12 35.97 -18.09 53.88
CA PHE A 12 35.48 -19.42 54.25
C PHE A 12 34.81 -20.10 53.07
N ALA A 13 35.50 -21.08 52.55
CA ALA A 13 34.97 -22.03 51.57
C ALA A 13 34.16 -23.08 52.33
N LEU A 14 32.95 -23.36 51.84
CA LEU A 14 32.27 -24.61 52.17
C LEU A 14 31.61 -25.15 50.91
N ALA A 15 32.21 -26.20 50.36
CA ALA A 15 31.62 -27.00 49.30
C ALA A 15 30.63 -27.99 49.92
N VAL A 16 29.42 -28.08 49.36
CA VAL A 16 28.55 -29.24 49.54
C VAL A 16 28.07 -29.65 48.16
N VAL A 17 28.52 -30.82 47.73
CA VAL A 17 28.07 -31.62 46.58
C VAL A 17 27.00 -32.57 47.10
N LEU A 18 25.92 -32.74 46.32
CA LEU A 18 24.99 -33.88 46.21
C LEU A 18 23.68 -33.31 45.67
N GLY A 19 23.03 -33.81 44.69
CA GLY A 19 23.00 -35.06 43.96
C GLY A 19 22.06 -34.98 42.80
N VAL A 20 22.33 -35.74 41.82
CA VAL A 20 21.68 -36.03 40.56
C VAL A 20 20.25 -36.50 40.77
N SER A 21 19.29 -35.91 40.00
CA SER A 21 18.17 -36.68 39.43
C SER A 21 17.69 -36.01 38.17
N GLY A 22 17.93 -36.60 37.05
CA GLY A 22 17.48 -36.15 35.75
C GLY A 22 15.99 -36.40 35.55
N CYS A 23 15.33 -35.44 34.94
CA CYS A 23 14.20 -35.68 34.08
C CYS A 23 14.50 -34.98 32.77
N ALA A 24 14.90 -35.74 31.77
CA ALA A 24 14.94 -35.29 30.39
C ALA A 24 13.53 -35.09 29.91
N SER A 25 13.05 -33.84 29.91
CA SER A 25 11.95 -33.43 29.09
C SER A 25 12.54 -33.07 27.74
N THR A 26 12.27 -33.90 26.74
CA THR A 26 12.48 -33.60 25.35
C THR A 26 11.59 -32.40 25.02
N ALA A 27 12.14 -31.18 25.14
CA ALA A 27 11.58 -30.04 24.43
C ALA A 27 11.84 -30.33 22.93
N SER A 28 10.75 -30.52 22.20
CA SER A 28 10.80 -30.42 20.74
C SER A 28 11.18 -28.98 20.42
N ASP A 29 12.39 -28.78 19.94
CA ASP A 29 12.77 -27.58 19.20
C ASP A 29 11.92 -27.55 17.93
N SER A 30 10.81 -26.84 17.97
CA SER A 30 10.26 -26.18 16.81
C SER A 30 10.98 -24.85 16.70
N ALA A 31 12.12 -24.86 16.04
CA ALA A 31 12.74 -23.67 15.54
C ALA A 31 11.81 -23.05 14.47
N GLY A 32 10.94 -22.12 14.91
CA GLY A 32 10.38 -21.08 14.07
C GLY A 32 11.32 -19.89 14.20
N GLU A 33 12.30 -19.81 13.33
CA GLU A 33 13.11 -18.59 13.19
C GLU A 33 12.29 -17.57 12.38
N GLY A 34 12.15 -16.36 12.91
CA GLY A 34 11.70 -15.18 12.19
C GLY A 34 10.35 -14.63 12.63
N GLY A 35 10.25 -14.18 13.87
CA GLY A 35 9.20 -13.27 14.34
C GLY A 35 9.71 -12.60 15.61
N GLY A 36 9.79 -11.28 15.63
CA GLY A 36 9.99 -10.53 16.86
C GLY A 36 8.88 -10.86 17.85
N ASP A 37 9.12 -10.71 19.18
CA ASP A 37 8.16 -11.00 20.26
C ASP A 37 6.91 -10.06 20.25
N GLY A 38 6.55 -9.40 19.12
CA GLY A 38 5.49 -8.43 18.99
C GLY A 38 4.55 -8.70 17.82
N PRO A 39 3.46 -7.91 17.69
CA PRO A 39 2.54 -8.00 16.56
C PRO A 39 3.24 -7.67 15.24
N VAL A 40 2.74 -8.23 14.13
CA VAL A 40 3.13 -7.81 12.78
C VAL A 40 2.47 -6.45 12.49
N ARG A 41 3.28 -5.42 12.28
CA ARG A 41 2.81 -4.05 12.01
C ARG A 41 2.58 -3.87 10.52
N ILE A 42 1.35 -3.64 10.12
CA ILE A 42 0.96 -3.46 8.72
C ILE A 42 0.52 -2.02 8.51
N GLY A 43 1.24 -1.28 7.68
CA GLY A 43 0.87 0.07 7.28
C GLY A 43 -0.22 0.04 6.22
N VAL A 44 -1.32 0.74 6.47
CA VAL A 44 -2.47 0.83 5.56
C VAL A 44 -2.97 2.26 5.45
N VAL A 45 -3.76 2.55 4.43
CA VAL A 45 -4.56 3.79 4.33
C VAL A 45 -6.02 3.38 4.48
N GLY A 46 -6.73 4.02 5.42
CA GLY A 46 -8.12 3.66 5.72
C GLY A 46 -8.27 2.45 6.65
N ALA A 47 -7.46 2.33 7.71
CA ALA A 47 -7.59 1.26 8.72
C ALA A 47 -8.97 1.20 9.40
N GLY A 48 -9.79 2.26 9.26
CA GLY A 48 -11.16 2.32 9.75
C GLY A 48 -12.16 1.47 8.98
N ASP A 49 -11.82 0.96 7.81
CA ASP A 49 -12.69 0.12 7.00
C ASP A 49 -12.99 -1.21 7.72
N PRO A 50 -14.25 -1.63 7.78
CA PRO A 50 -14.66 -2.79 8.58
C PRO A 50 -13.95 -4.10 8.24
N TYR A 51 -13.56 -4.31 7.00
CA TYR A 51 -12.87 -5.53 6.57
C TYR A 51 -11.50 -5.71 7.23
N TRP A 52 -10.83 -4.63 7.63
CA TRP A 52 -9.57 -4.71 8.35
C TRP A 52 -9.72 -5.35 9.73
N ALA A 53 -10.80 -5.03 10.46
CA ALA A 53 -11.09 -5.69 11.74
C ALA A 53 -11.31 -7.20 11.54
N THR A 54 -12.04 -7.57 10.47
CA THR A 54 -12.27 -8.98 10.10
C THR A 54 -10.95 -9.68 9.75
N TYR A 55 -10.06 -9.01 9.02
CA TYR A 55 -8.74 -9.54 8.68
C TYR A 55 -7.87 -9.78 9.93
N VAL A 56 -7.83 -8.82 10.85
CA VAL A 56 -7.10 -8.97 12.13
C VAL A 56 -7.66 -10.14 12.95
N GLU A 57 -8.99 -10.30 13.03
CA GLU A 57 -9.61 -11.44 13.70
C GLU A 57 -9.26 -12.78 13.04
N ALA A 58 -9.23 -12.83 11.70
CA ALA A 58 -8.83 -14.03 10.94
C ALA A 58 -7.37 -14.40 11.19
N ALA A 59 -6.46 -13.43 11.20
CA ALA A 59 -5.04 -13.63 11.53
C ALA A 59 -4.87 -14.12 12.98
N ALA A 60 -5.57 -13.52 13.93
CA ALA A 60 -5.53 -13.92 15.35
C ALA A 60 -6.07 -15.35 15.58
N ALA A 61 -7.05 -15.80 14.80
CA ALA A 61 -7.55 -17.17 14.85
C ALA A 61 -6.48 -18.22 14.48
N GLU A 62 -5.46 -17.81 13.74
CA GLU A 62 -4.29 -18.61 13.37
C GLU A 62 -3.07 -18.36 14.25
N GLY A 63 -3.23 -17.54 15.29
CA GLY A 63 -2.17 -17.25 16.25
C GLY A 63 -1.19 -16.18 15.78
N ILE A 64 -1.54 -15.40 14.74
CA ILE A 64 -0.75 -14.27 14.26
C ILE A 64 -1.36 -13.00 14.81
N ASP A 65 -0.58 -12.26 15.61
CA ASP A 65 -0.99 -10.96 16.14
C ASP A 65 -0.64 -9.87 15.12
N VAL A 66 -1.61 -9.03 14.77
CA VAL A 66 -1.48 -7.97 13.77
C VAL A 66 -1.85 -6.64 14.37
N GLU A 67 -0.99 -5.63 14.18
CA GLU A 67 -1.24 -4.23 14.48
C GLU A 67 -1.33 -3.44 13.16
N LEU A 68 -2.48 -2.81 12.92
CA LEU A 68 -2.64 -1.90 11.78
C LEU A 68 -2.12 -0.52 12.17
N VAL A 69 -1.24 0.03 11.33
CA VAL A 69 -0.76 1.40 11.44
C VAL A 69 -1.43 2.22 10.35
N ASP A 70 -2.32 3.11 10.77
CA ASP A 70 -3.14 3.92 9.86
C ASP A 70 -2.39 5.16 9.36
N PHE A 71 -2.38 5.37 8.06
CA PHE A 71 -1.82 6.55 7.40
C PHE A 71 -2.93 7.32 6.67
N THR A 72 -2.78 8.62 6.58
CA THR A 72 -3.76 9.51 5.95
C THR A 72 -3.38 9.93 4.52
N GLU A 73 -2.17 9.54 4.08
CA GLU A 73 -1.63 9.87 2.75
C GLU A 73 -0.64 8.80 2.27
N TYR A 74 -0.45 8.70 0.96
CA TYR A 74 0.36 7.65 0.34
C TYR A 74 1.88 7.80 0.51
N THR A 75 2.38 9.00 0.82
CA THR A 75 3.82 9.29 0.89
C THR A 75 4.52 8.70 2.12
N GLN A 76 3.76 8.23 3.11
CA GLN A 76 4.30 7.83 4.41
C GLN A 76 4.59 6.33 4.59
N PRO A 77 3.77 5.37 4.08
CA PRO A 77 3.95 3.96 4.45
C PRO A 77 5.24 3.31 3.93
N ASN A 78 5.71 3.64 2.72
CA ASN A 78 6.97 3.09 2.19
C ASN A 78 8.20 3.55 3.00
N PRO A 79 8.39 4.86 3.28
CA PRO A 79 9.45 5.29 4.19
C PRO A 79 9.40 4.64 5.58
N ALA A 80 8.20 4.44 6.14
CA ALA A 80 8.04 3.78 7.43
C ALA A 80 8.45 2.29 7.39
N LEU A 81 8.12 1.59 6.28
CA LEU A 81 8.55 0.21 6.05
C LEU A 81 10.08 0.13 5.90
N SER A 82 10.68 1.01 5.11
CA SER A 82 12.14 1.08 4.94
C SER A 82 12.88 1.41 6.25
N ALA A 83 12.24 2.16 7.16
CA ALA A 83 12.80 2.55 8.44
C ALA A 83 12.57 1.54 9.59
N ASP A 84 12.08 0.33 9.32
CA ASP A 84 11.71 -0.68 10.32
C ASP A 84 10.58 -0.24 11.28
N GLU A 85 9.79 0.76 10.92
CA GLU A 85 8.62 1.18 11.68
C GLU A 85 7.40 0.29 11.37
N LEU A 86 7.43 -0.40 10.24
CA LEU A 86 6.46 -1.40 9.79
C LEU A 86 7.16 -2.70 9.43
N ASP A 87 6.40 -3.78 9.40
CA ASP A 87 6.82 -5.09 8.91
C ASP A 87 6.29 -5.35 7.50
N LEU A 88 5.10 -4.82 7.20
CA LEU A 88 4.44 -4.85 5.89
C LEU A 88 3.75 -3.51 5.62
N ASN A 89 3.42 -3.25 4.36
CA ASN A 89 2.35 -2.32 4.02
C ASN A 89 1.40 -2.88 2.96
N GLN A 90 0.16 -2.39 2.96
CA GLN A 90 -0.86 -2.68 1.96
C GLN A 90 -1.68 -1.41 1.71
N PHE A 91 -1.33 -0.66 0.65
CA PHE A 91 -2.00 0.57 0.24
C PHE A 91 -1.73 0.93 -1.22
N GLN A 92 -0.78 0.27 -1.87
CA GLN A 92 -0.16 0.69 -3.12
C GLN A 92 -0.22 -0.38 -4.20
N HIS A 93 -0.10 0.04 -5.44
CA HIS A 93 0.08 -0.84 -6.60
C HIS A 93 1.56 -0.89 -7.06
N ILE A 94 1.85 -1.82 -7.99
CA ILE A 94 3.22 -2.10 -8.47
C ILE A 94 3.92 -0.85 -8.99
N ILE A 95 3.25 0.00 -9.80
CA ILE A 95 3.90 1.21 -10.37
C ILE A 95 4.28 2.19 -9.25
N TYR A 96 3.43 2.34 -8.22
CA TYR A 96 3.73 3.21 -7.08
C TYR A 96 4.97 2.73 -6.32
N LEU A 97 5.04 1.40 -6.06
CA LEU A 97 6.22 0.78 -5.43
C LEU A 97 7.48 0.96 -6.27
N ALA A 98 7.40 0.72 -7.59
CA ALA A 98 8.52 0.89 -8.51
C ALA A 98 9.05 2.34 -8.50
N THR A 99 8.15 3.32 -8.54
CA THR A 99 8.50 4.75 -8.47
C THR A 99 9.21 5.07 -7.15
N TYR A 100 8.70 4.54 -6.03
CA TYR A 100 9.34 4.72 -4.73
C TYR A 100 10.75 4.10 -4.70
N ASN A 101 10.89 2.83 -5.09
CA ASN A 101 12.18 2.13 -5.09
C ASN A 101 13.23 2.87 -5.93
N VAL A 102 12.87 3.27 -7.16
CA VAL A 102 13.81 3.98 -8.04
C VAL A 102 14.19 5.34 -7.47
N SER A 103 13.23 6.12 -6.97
CA SER A 103 13.49 7.49 -6.48
C SER A 103 14.25 7.51 -5.15
N SER A 104 14.00 6.52 -4.28
CA SER A 104 14.61 6.39 -2.94
C SER A 104 15.86 5.51 -2.92
N ALA A 105 16.19 4.85 -4.04
CA ALA A 105 17.22 3.82 -4.14
C ALA A 105 16.99 2.69 -3.10
N ASP A 106 15.74 2.26 -2.98
CA ASP A 106 15.26 1.21 -2.09
C ASP A 106 14.96 -0.06 -2.89
N ASP A 107 14.65 -1.18 -2.21
CA ASP A 107 14.40 -2.50 -2.82
C ASP A 107 13.20 -3.24 -2.20
N LEU A 108 12.18 -2.51 -1.75
CA LEU A 108 10.95 -3.10 -1.23
C LEU A 108 10.33 -4.05 -2.26
N GLN A 109 9.79 -5.18 -1.80
CA GLN A 109 9.31 -6.26 -2.66
C GLN A 109 7.81 -6.52 -2.49
N PRO A 110 7.07 -6.76 -3.59
CA PRO A 110 5.70 -7.24 -3.50
C PRO A 110 5.68 -8.71 -3.10
N ILE A 111 4.94 -9.05 -2.06
CA ILE A 111 4.84 -10.42 -1.55
C ILE A 111 3.49 -11.09 -1.80
N GLY A 112 2.49 -10.32 -2.24
CA GLY A 112 1.17 -10.85 -2.59
C GLY A 112 0.26 -9.79 -3.18
N ALA A 113 -0.56 -10.20 -4.13
CA ALA A 113 -1.58 -9.36 -4.76
C ALA A 113 -2.85 -9.30 -3.88
N THR A 114 -3.64 -8.24 -4.02
CA THR A 114 -4.94 -8.10 -3.39
C THR A 114 -6.05 -7.86 -4.41
N ALA A 115 -6.15 -6.66 -4.96
CA ALA A 115 -7.16 -6.29 -5.92
C ALA A 115 -6.65 -5.21 -6.90
N ILE A 116 -7.38 -5.03 -8.00
CA ILE A 116 -7.31 -3.83 -8.83
C ILE A 116 -8.60 -3.05 -8.61
N TYR A 117 -8.46 -1.76 -8.36
CA TYR A 117 -9.60 -0.85 -8.21
C TYR A 117 -9.67 0.08 -9.42
N PRO A 118 -10.88 0.39 -9.96
CA PRO A 118 -11.01 1.42 -10.98
C PRO A 118 -10.61 2.78 -10.40
N LEU A 119 -9.90 3.59 -11.19
CA LEU A 119 -9.62 4.96 -10.86
C LEU A 119 -10.72 5.85 -11.44
N GLY A 120 -11.45 6.57 -10.59
CA GLY A 120 -12.65 7.30 -10.96
C GLY A 120 -12.45 8.81 -11.10
N LEU A 121 -13.18 9.41 -12.05
CA LEU A 121 -13.40 10.85 -12.16
C LEU A 121 -14.74 11.20 -11.52
N TYR A 122 -14.74 12.09 -10.57
CA TYR A 122 -15.93 12.51 -9.81
C TYR A 122 -16.19 14.02 -9.97
N SER A 123 -17.43 14.41 -9.85
CA SER A 123 -17.83 15.82 -9.84
C SER A 123 -18.95 16.07 -8.84
N SER A 124 -18.89 17.20 -8.15
CA SER A 124 -20.00 17.70 -7.31
C SER A 124 -20.95 18.64 -8.08
N GLN A 125 -20.64 18.97 -9.34
CA GLN A 125 -21.30 19.99 -10.13
C GLN A 125 -21.91 19.47 -11.43
N TYR A 126 -21.39 18.36 -11.97
CA TYR A 126 -21.75 17.82 -13.30
C TYR A 126 -22.06 16.34 -13.20
N ASP A 127 -23.12 15.91 -13.86
CA ASP A 127 -23.57 14.51 -13.86
C ASP A 127 -22.92 13.69 -14.98
N SER A 128 -22.22 14.34 -15.93
CA SER A 128 -21.54 13.66 -17.04
C SER A 128 -20.31 14.45 -17.51
N VAL A 129 -19.40 13.76 -18.19
CA VAL A 129 -18.18 14.34 -18.79
C VAL A 129 -18.52 15.40 -19.84
N GLU A 130 -19.59 15.21 -20.57
CA GLU A 130 -20.06 16.13 -21.63
C GLU A 130 -20.45 17.49 -21.06
N ASP A 131 -20.99 17.51 -19.85
CA ASP A 131 -21.48 18.73 -19.17
C ASP A 131 -20.35 19.60 -18.61
N ILE A 132 -19.13 19.07 -18.46
CA ILE A 132 -17.97 19.84 -18.02
C ILE A 132 -17.64 20.92 -19.07
N PRO A 133 -17.61 22.21 -18.70
CA PRO A 133 -17.38 23.27 -19.68
C PRO A 133 -15.90 23.34 -20.15
N GLU A 134 -15.73 23.86 -21.36
CA GLU A 134 -14.39 24.15 -21.90
C GLU A 134 -13.62 25.15 -21.00
N GLY A 135 -12.35 24.86 -20.75
CA GLY A 135 -11.47 25.64 -19.89
C GLY A 135 -11.69 25.45 -18.38
N ALA A 136 -12.57 24.53 -17.98
CA ALA A 136 -12.75 24.18 -16.57
C ALA A 136 -11.48 23.51 -16.01
N THR A 137 -11.31 23.59 -14.68
CA THR A 137 -10.18 22.93 -13.99
C THR A 137 -10.62 21.56 -13.49
N VAL A 138 -9.77 20.54 -13.73
CA VAL A 138 -9.92 19.19 -13.20
C VAL A 138 -8.68 18.85 -12.37
N ALA A 139 -8.88 18.32 -11.15
CA ALA A 139 -7.79 17.90 -10.29
C ALA A 139 -7.39 16.44 -10.55
N VAL A 140 -6.08 16.17 -10.44
CA VAL A 140 -5.51 14.81 -10.49
C VAL A 140 -4.53 14.62 -9.33
N PRO A 141 -4.23 13.38 -8.89
CA PRO A 141 -3.15 13.12 -7.94
C PRO A 141 -1.81 13.66 -8.43
N ASN A 142 -0.93 14.08 -7.50
CA ASN A 142 0.38 14.62 -7.82
C ASN A 142 1.51 13.59 -7.77
N ASP A 143 1.27 12.40 -7.24
CA ASP A 143 2.23 11.31 -7.35
C ASP A 143 2.31 10.83 -8.80
N GLU A 144 3.53 10.50 -9.25
CA GLU A 144 3.82 10.24 -10.67
C GLU A 144 2.91 9.15 -11.25
N SER A 145 2.67 8.08 -10.50
CA SER A 145 1.93 6.92 -10.99
C SER A 145 0.43 7.16 -11.13
N ASN A 146 -0.21 7.75 -10.11
CA ASN A 146 -1.64 8.06 -10.17
C ASN A 146 -1.92 9.31 -11.01
N GLN A 147 -0.96 10.25 -11.11
CA GLN A 147 -1.06 11.38 -12.05
C GLN A 147 -1.16 10.88 -13.49
N ALA A 148 -0.21 10.05 -13.92
CA ALA A 148 -0.20 9.48 -15.26
C ALA A 148 -1.46 8.68 -15.55
N ARG A 149 -1.89 7.80 -14.62
CA ARG A 149 -3.12 7.02 -14.72
C ARG A 149 -4.35 7.92 -14.83
N GLY A 150 -4.45 8.94 -13.98
CA GLY A 150 -5.54 9.92 -14.00
C GLY A 150 -5.60 10.69 -15.31
N LEU A 151 -4.46 11.11 -15.86
CA LEU A 151 -4.39 11.77 -17.17
C LEU A 151 -4.87 10.86 -18.30
N LEU A 152 -4.55 9.55 -18.26
CA LEU A 152 -5.07 8.58 -19.23
C LEU A 152 -6.58 8.38 -19.09
N VAL A 153 -7.14 8.40 -17.87
CA VAL A 153 -8.60 8.42 -17.66
C VAL A 153 -9.22 9.67 -18.28
N LEU A 154 -8.66 10.86 -18.04
CA LEU A 154 -9.15 12.11 -18.62
C LEU A 154 -9.05 12.11 -20.16
N GLN A 155 -8.01 11.54 -20.73
CA GLN A 155 -7.85 11.39 -22.16
C GLN A 155 -8.90 10.44 -22.75
N SER A 156 -9.13 9.29 -22.12
CA SER A 156 -10.16 8.34 -22.58
C SER A 156 -11.57 8.93 -22.48
N ALA A 157 -11.80 9.81 -21.53
CA ALA A 157 -13.02 10.59 -21.37
C ALA A 157 -13.14 11.79 -22.33
N GLY A 158 -12.12 12.05 -23.17
CA GLY A 158 -12.11 13.17 -24.12
C GLY A 158 -11.98 14.57 -23.50
N LEU A 159 -11.46 14.63 -22.25
CA LEU A 159 -11.24 15.88 -21.54
C LEU A 159 -9.87 16.48 -21.80
N VAL A 160 -8.86 15.67 -22.05
CA VAL A 160 -7.50 16.10 -22.37
C VAL A 160 -6.97 15.38 -23.61
N GLU A 161 -5.99 15.99 -24.24
CA GLU A 161 -5.10 15.37 -25.24
C GLU A 161 -3.69 15.39 -24.66
N LEU A 162 -2.96 14.28 -24.74
CA LEU A 162 -1.62 14.13 -24.21
C LEU A 162 -0.59 14.07 -25.35
N GLU A 163 0.57 14.65 -25.13
CA GLU A 163 1.71 14.55 -26.03
C GLU A 163 2.04 13.08 -26.32
N ASP A 164 2.36 12.75 -27.57
CA ASP A 164 2.64 11.38 -28.05
C ASP A 164 1.56 10.32 -27.73
N GLY A 165 0.34 10.75 -27.38
CA GLY A 165 -0.79 9.87 -27.07
C GLY A 165 -0.85 9.41 -25.62
N GLY A 166 0.05 9.88 -24.77
CA GLY A 166 0.11 9.56 -23.34
C GLY A 166 0.75 8.21 -23.02
N SER A 167 1.22 8.06 -21.80
CA SER A 167 1.84 6.85 -21.28
C SER A 167 1.69 6.77 -19.75
N ILE A 168 2.17 5.70 -19.13
CA ILE A 168 2.27 5.58 -17.66
C ILE A 168 3.29 6.54 -17.03
N PHE A 169 3.96 7.37 -17.84
CA PHE A 169 4.91 8.41 -17.41
C PHE A 169 4.40 9.82 -17.71
N SER A 170 3.18 9.96 -18.24
CA SER A 170 2.60 11.26 -18.56
C SER A 170 2.45 12.14 -17.32
N THR A 171 2.72 13.42 -17.48
CA THR A 171 2.61 14.45 -16.45
C THR A 171 1.66 15.56 -16.91
N VAL A 172 1.30 16.47 -16.01
CA VAL A 172 0.48 17.66 -16.37
C VAL A 172 1.16 18.50 -17.46
N ALA A 173 2.49 18.43 -17.59
CA ALA A 173 3.24 19.15 -18.63
C ALA A 173 2.98 18.61 -20.04
N ASP A 174 2.54 17.36 -20.17
CA ASP A 174 2.24 16.69 -21.43
C ASP A 174 0.79 16.96 -21.90
N VAL A 175 -0.01 17.68 -21.12
CA VAL A 175 -1.37 18.08 -21.51
C VAL A 175 -1.30 19.15 -22.59
N LEU A 176 -1.84 18.84 -23.77
CA LEU A 176 -1.78 19.73 -24.92
C LEU A 176 -2.73 20.94 -24.76
N PRO A 177 -2.37 22.12 -25.29
CA PRO A 177 -3.16 23.34 -25.14
C PRO A 177 -4.58 23.28 -25.74
N GLU A 178 -4.85 22.36 -26.68
CA GLU A 178 -6.16 22.11 -27.28
C GLU A 178 -7.10 21.26 -26.43
N SER A 179 -6.63 20.78 -25.27
CA SER A 179 -7.44 20.02 -24.32
C SER A 179 -8.67 20.81 -23.87
N LYS A 180 -9.81 20.10 -23.67
CA LYS A 180 -11.09 20.71 -23.22
C LYS A 180 -10.98 21.37 -21.86
N VAL A 181 -10.15 20.80 -20.95
CA VAL A 181 -10.00 21.25 -19.57
C VAL A 181 -8.54 21.58 -19.25
N THR A 182 -8.33 22.34 -18.19
CA THR A 182 -7.02 22.52 -17.55
C THR A 182 -6.86 21.54 -16.41
N VAL A 183 -5.64 21.07 -16.17
CA VAL A 183 -5.37 20.05 -15.13
C VAL A 183 -4.53 20.66 -14.02
N GLU A 184 -4.93 20.43 -12.77
CA GLU A 184 -4.18 20.79 -11.57
C GLU A 184 -3.82 19.52 -10.79
N ALA A 185 -2.54 19.39 -10.38
CA ALA A 185 -2.06 18.25 -9.60
C ALA A 185 -2.11 18.59 -8.11
N LEU A 186 -2.77 17.75 -7.32
CA LEU A 186 -2.92 17.85 -5.87
C LEU A 186 -2.49 16.53 -5.22
N ASP A 187 -2.13 16.56 -3.94
CA ASP A 187 -1.96 15.33 -3.18
C ASP A 187 -3.24 14.48 -3.27
N ALA A 188 -3.09 13.16 -3.44
CA ALA A 188 -4.23 12.24 -3.64
C ALA A 188 -5.28 12.38 -2.53
N ALA A 189 -4.86 12.56 -1.27
CA ALA A 189 -5.75 12.76 -0.13
C ALA A 189 -6.56 14.07 -0.20
N PHE A 190 -6.15 15.03 -1.03
CA PHE A 190 -6.86 16.32 -1.16
C PHE A 190 -7.70 16.42 -2.43
N THR A 191 -7.60 15.50 -3.37
CA THR A 191 -8.38 15.55 -4.62
C THR A 191 -9.89 15.55 -4.36
N ALA A 192 -10.36 14.71 -3.45
CA ALA A 192 -11.78 14.64 -3.07
C ALA A 192 -12.28 15.93 -2.41
N THR A 193 -11.49 16.53 -1.52
CA THR A 193 -11.84 17.77 -0.83
C THR A 193 -11.77 19.00 -1.72
N SER A 194 -11.13 18.93 -2.89
CA SER A 194 -11.07 20.00 -3.88
C SER A 194 -12.34 20.12 -4.74
N LEU A 195 -13.24 19.14 -4.74
CA LEU A 195 -14.44 19.11 -5.60
C LEU A 195 -15.32 20.37 -5.54
N PRO A 196 -15.47 21.10 -4.42
CA PRO A 196 -16.20 22.36 -4.42
C PRO A 196 -15.55 23.48 -5.25
N ASP A 197 -14.24 23.41 -5.48
CA ASP A 197 -13.44 24.46 -6.12
C ASP A 197 -13.04 24.13 -7.56
N VAL A 198 -13.19 22.85 -7.99
CA VAL A 198 -12.88 22.37 -9.34
C VAL A 198 -14.11 21.77 -10.01
N ALA A 199 -14.07 21.62 -11.33
CA ALA A 199 -15.18 21.03 -12.08
C ALA A 199 -15.32 19.52 -11.82
N ALA A 200 -14.19 18.83 -11.69
CA ALA A 200 -14.13 17.40 -11.38
C ALA A 200 -12.74 17.06 -10.80
N ALA A 201 -12.61 15.88 -10.22
CA ALA A 201 -11.35 15.37 -9.71
C ALA A 201 -11.22 13.85 -9.94
N ILE A 202 -10.00 13.41 -10.27
CA ILE A 202 -9.61 12.02 -10.17
C ILE A 202 -9.39 11.70 -8.68
N ILE A 203 -10.11 10.70 -8.18
CA ILE A 203 -10.06 10.32 -6.76
C ILE A 203 -9.74 8.82 -6.65
N ASN A 204 -8.68 8.51 -5.91
CA ASN A 204 -8.31 7.13 -5.59
C ASN A 204 -9.35 6.49 -4.64
N ASN A 205 -9.53 5.16 -4.75
CA ASN A 205 -10.54 4.41 -4.00
C ASN A 205 -10.54 4.69 -2.48
N ASP A 206 -9.37 4.81 -1.86
CA ASP A 206 -9.25 5.00 -0.41
C ASP A 206 -9.84 6.33 0.10
N PHE A 207 -10.07 7.30 -0.81
CA PHE A 207 -10.57 8.63 -0.44
C PHE A 207 -12.01 8.91 -0.91
N VAL A 208 -12.65 7.96 -1.62
CA VAL A 208 -14.00 8.16 -2.18
C VAL A 208 -15.04 8.27 -1.07
N THR A 209 -15.09 7.28 -0.19
CA THR A 209 -16.09 7.21 0.88
C THR A 209 -15.90 8.27 1.96
N ASP A 210 -14.65 8.64 2.25
CA ASP A 210 -14.31 9.70 3.21
C ASP A 210 -14.81 11.09 2.74
N ALA A 211 -14.89 11.26 1.41
CA ALA A 211 -15.51 12.46 0.81
C ALA A 211 -17.05 12.43 0.82
N GLY A 212 -17.66 11.37 1.31
CA GLY A 212 -19.10 11.15 1.27
C GLY A 212 -19.65 10.82 -0.12
N LEU A 213 -18.77 10.35 -1.02
CA LEU A 213 -19.12 9.90 -2.37
C LEU A 213 -19.36 8.39 -2.38
N SER A 214 -20.10 7.94 -3.40
CA SER A 214 -20.24 6.54 -3.76
C SER A 214 -19.36 6.24 -5.00
N PHE A 215 -18.86 5.02 -5.14
CA PHE A 215 -18.16 4.60 -6.36
C PHE A 215 -19.03 4.70 -7.62
N ASP A 216 -20.35 4.57 -7.47
CA ASP A 216 -21.32 4.76 -8.55
C ASP A 216 -21.47 6.21 -9.03
N ASP A 217 -20.95 7.20 -8.25
CA ASP A 217 -20.98 8.62 -8.62
C ASP A 217 -19.88 8.99 -9.63
N ALA A 218 -18.99 8.06 -9.98
CA ALA A 218 -17.94 8.29 -10.96
C ALA A 218 -18.54 8.55 -12.35
N ILE A 219 -18.19 9.69 -12.95
CA ILE A 219 -18.65 10.08 -14.31
C ILE A 219 -17.74 9.52 -15.42
N ALA A 220 -16.55 9.01 -15.06
CA ALA A 220 -15.66 8.21 -15.91
C ALA A 220 -14.75 7.35 -15.04
N THR A 221 -14.29 6.22 -15.55
CA THR A 221 -13.32 5.33 -14.87
C THR A 221 -12.43 4.67 -15.92
N ASP A 222 -11.26 4.16 -15.49
CA ASP A 222 -10.55 3.14 -16.26
C ASP A 222 -11.20 1.76 -16.07
N ASP A 223 -10.73 0.77 -16.82
CA ASP A 223 -11.24 -0.61 -16.76
C ASP A 223 -10.23 -1.49 -15.98
N PRO A 224 -10.53 -1.88 -14.73
CA PRO A 224 -9.63 -2.74 -13.94
C PRO A 224 -9.50 -4.16 -14.52
N SER A 225 -10.33 -4.55 -15.47
CA SER A 225 -10.27 -5.84 -16.17
C SER A 225 -9.39 -5.81 -17.43
N ASP A 226 -8.88 -4.64 -17.84
CA ASP A 226 -7.96 -4.53 -18.97
C ASP A 226 -6.68 -5.34 -18.67
N PRO A 227 -6.21 -6.20 -19.60
CA PRO A 227 -4.95 -6.93 -19.44
C PRO A 227 -3.73 -6.05 -19.15
N ASN A 228 -3.77 -4.77 -19.53
CA ASN A 228 -2.72 -3.79 -19.23
C ASN A 228 -2.83 -3.19 -17.82
N ALA A 229 -3.88 -3.51 -17.06
CA ALA A 229 -4.06 -3.03 -15.70
C ALA A 229 -3.20 -3.78 -14.65
N VAL A 230 -2.48 -4.85 -15.03
CA VAL A 230 -1.62 -5.64 -14.13
C VAL A 230 -0.66 -4.77 -13.30
N PRO A 231 0.01 -3.74 -13.85
CA PRO A 231 0.87 -2.87 -13.04
C PRO A 231 0.12 -2.04 -11.97
N TYR A 232 -1.21 -1.96 -12.05
CA TYR A 232 -2.06 -1.31 -11.04
C TYR A 232 -2.65 -2.29 -10.03
N VAL A 233 -2.18 -3.54 -9.98
CA VAL A 233 -2.57 -4.47 -8.92
C VAL A 233 -2.05 -3.97 -7.57
N ASN A 234 -2.94 -3.87 -6.60
CA ASN A 234 -2.58 -3.57 -5.23
C ASN A 234 -1.94 -4.78 -4.55
N ILE A 235 -0.98 -4.51 -3.68
CA ILE A 235 -0.07 -5.52 -3.15
C ILE A 235 0.16 -5.35 -1.65
N PHE A 236 0.52 -6.45 -0.99
CA PHE A 236 1.33 -6.41 0.21
C PHE A 236 2.79 -6.25 -0.19
N ALA A 237 3.48 -5.31 0.45
CA ALA A 237 4.91 -5.12 0.28
C ALA A 237 5.67 -5.35 1.60
N ALA A 238 6.88 -5.90 1.48
CA ALA A 238 7.83 -6.13 2.55
C ALA A 238 9.22 -5.64 2.16
N LYS A 239 10.16 -5.60 3.08
CA LYS A 239 11.58 -5.46 2.73
C LYS A 239 12.06 -6.72 2.01
N ALA A 240 13.04 -6.56 1.11
CA ALA A 240 13.57 -7.67 0.31
C ALA A 240 14.07 -8.85 1.17
N GLU A 241 14.70 -8.56 2.31
CA GLU A 241 15.20 -9.58 3.24
C GLU A 241 14.10 -10.39 3.92
N ASP A 242 12.88 -9.85 4.00
CA ASP A 242 11.71 -10.44 4.65
C ASP A 242 10.67 -10.99 3.66
N ALA A 243 10.91 -10.89 2.36
CA ALA A 243 9.96 -11.28 1.33
C ALA A 243 9.53 -12.77 1.42
N ASP A 244 10.40 -13.64 1.90
CA ASP A 244 10.12 -15.07 2.07
C ASP A 244 9.66 -15.43 3.49
N ASN A 245 9.35 -14.45 4.36
CA ASN A 245 8.90 -14.70 5.73
C ASN A 245 7.58 -15.49 5.74
N PRO A 246 7.53 -16.69 6.33
CA PRO A 246 6.34 -17.54 6.26
C PRO A 246 5.13 -16.97 6.97
N THR A 247 5.31 -16.13 8.00
CA THR A 247 4.21 -15.44 8.66
C THR A 247 3.60 -14.40 7.74
N TYR A 248 4.42 -13.64 6.99
CA TYR A 248 3.93 -12.63 6.05
C TYR A 248 3.21 -13.27 4.86
N GLN A 249 3.76 -14.37 4.34
CA GLN A 249 3.08 -15.16 3.30
C GLN A 249 1.73 -15.70 3.78
N ARG A 250 1.63 -16.13 5.06
CA ARG A 250 0.36 -16.57 5.62
C ARG A 250 -0.65 -15.43 5.76
N LEU A 251 -0.21 -14.24 6.14
CA LEU A 251 -1.07 -13.04 6.20
C LEU A 251 -1.63 -12.68 4.82
N VAL A 252 -0.81 -12.76 3.77
CA VAL A 252 -1.27 -12.61 2.37
C VAL A 252 -2.32 -13.67 2.03
N GLU A 253 -2.07 -14.94 2.36
CA GLU A 253 -3.01 -16.03 2.06
C GLU A 253 -4.35 -15.84 2.79
N ILE A 254 -4.35 -15.43 4.06
CA ILE A 254 -5.57 -15.09 4.81
C ILE A 254 -6.35 -13.99 4.07
N PHE A 255 -5.69 -12.90 3.67
CA PHE A 255 -6.34 -11.82 2.95
C PHE A 255 -6.97 -12.29 1.63
N GLN A 256 -6.27 -13.15 0.89
CA GLN A 256 -6.72 -13.64 -0.41
C GLN A 256 -7.81 -14.72 -0.34
N THR A 257 -7.96 -15.42 0.80
CA THR A 257 -8.80 -16.62 0.87
C THR A 257 -9.89 -16.58 1.94
N ASP A 258 -9.81 -15.70 2.94
CA ASP A 258 -10.87 -15.55 3.92
C ASP A 258 -12.08 -14.85 3.29
N GLN A 259 -13.19 -15.57 3.20
CA GLN A 259 -14.38 -15.07 2.51
C GLN A 259 -14.99 -13.84 3.19
N ALA A 260 -14.91 -13.73 4.52
CA ALA A 260 -15.47 -12.58 5.22
C ALA A 260 -14.62 -11.31 4.99
N VAL A 261 -13.30 -11.46 4.84
CA VAL A 261 -12.40 -10.37 4.43
C VAL A 261 -12.73 -9.91 3.01
N LEU A 262 -12.84 -10.86 2.07
CA LEU A 262 -13.16 -10.56 0.68
C LEU A 262 -14.54 -9.90 0.51
N ASP A 263 -15.56 -10.42 1.21
CA ASP A 263 -16.91 -9.85 1.20
C ASP A 263 -16.91 -8.42 1.77
N GLY A 264 -16.18 -8.18 2.86
CA GLY A 264 -16.06 -6.86 3.47
C GLY A 264 -15.29 -5.87 2.59
N LEU A 265 -14.22 -6.32 1.92
CA LEU A 265 -13.49 -5.49 0.95
C LEU A 265 -14.35 -5.15 -0.27
N GLN A 266 -15.15 -6.12 -0.75
CA GLN A 266 -16.09 -5.87 -1.85
C GLN A 266 -17.17 -4.85 -1.46
N GLU A 267 -17.65 -4.89 -0.21
CA GLU A 267 -18.58 -3.89 0.32
C GLU A 267 -17.92 -2.52 0.44
N ALA A 268 -16.72 -2.45 1.01
CA ALA A 268 -15.97 -1.20 1.17
C ALA A 268 -15.63 -0.53 -0.16
N SER A 269 -15.38 -1.32 -1.22
CA SER A 269 -15.11 -0.84 -2.57
C SER A 269 -16.38 -0.62 -3.43
N GLY A 270 -17.57 -0.68 -2.85
CA GLY A 270 -18.84 -0.52 -3.60
C GLY A 270 -19.07 -1.59 -4.67
N GLY A 271 -18.45 -2.76 -4.54
CA GLY A 271 -18.56 -3.84 -5.54
C GLY A 271 -17.61 -3.70 -6.74
N THR A 272 -16.70 -2.73 -6.73
CA THR A 272 -15.83 -2.41 -7.88
C THR A 272 -14.49 -3.13 -7.87
N ALA A 273 -14.04 -3.68 -6.73
CA ALA A 273 -12.77 -4.38 -6.61
C ALA A 273 -12.72 -5.64 -7.50
N VAL A 274 -11.66 -5.79 -8.27
CA VAL A 274 -11.34 -7.02 -9.02
C VAL A 274 -10.22 -7.74 -8.27
N PHE A 275 -10.59 -8.80 -7.55
CA PHE A 275 -9.63 -9.60 -6.79
C PHE A 275 -8.66 -10.34 -7.70
N VAL A 276 -7.39 -10.35 -7.33
CA VAL A 276 -6.33 -11.06 -8.03
C VAL A 276 -5.42 -11.81 -7.06
N THR A 277 -4.91 -12.95 -7.49
CA THR A 277 -4.01 -13.82 -6.72
C THR A 277 -2.73 -14.08 -7.52
N THR A 278 -2.22 -13.05 -8.18
CA THR A 278 -0.98 -13.13 -8.97
C THR A 278 0.16 -13.65 -8.10
N PRO A 279 0.91 -14.68 -8.55
CA PRO A 279 2.04 -15.20 -7.80
C PRO A 279 3.08 -14.12 -7.50
N ALA A 280 3.73 -14.17 -6.32
CA ALA A 280 4.75 -13.19 -5.94
C ALA A 280 5.88 -13.08 -6.97
N SER A 281 6.29 -14.19 -7.61
CA SER A 281 7.30 -14.18 -8.68
C SER A 281 6.90 -13.31 -9.88
N ASP A 282 5.62 -13.31 -10.24
CA ASP A 282 5.12 -12.55 -11.38
C ASP A 282 4.96 -11.07 -11.00
N LEU A 283 4.63 -10.79 -9.72
CA LEU A 283 4.62 -9.43 -9.18
C LEU A 283 6.03 -8.82 -9.17
N VAL A 284 7.04 -9.59 -8.73
CA VAL A 284 8.45 -9.17 -8.74
C VAL A 284 8.94 -8.93 -10.17
N ALA A 285 8.55 -9.78 -11.13
CA ALA A 285 8.87 -9.57 -12.53
C ALA A 285 8.25 -8.26 -13.06
N SER A 286 6.97 -8.02 -12.77
CA SER A 286 6.28 -6.78 -13.13
C SER A 286 6.93 -5.55 -12.47
N LEU A 287 7.32 -5.65 -11.19
CA LEU A 287 8.05 -4.58 -10.51
C LEU A 287 9.36 -4.25 -11.23
N THR A 288 10.15 -5.29 -11.55
CA THR A 288 11.44 -5.13 -12.24
C THR A 288 11.27 -4.47 -13.61
N ASP A 289 10.30 -4.92 -14.40
CA ASP A 289 10.02 -4.36 -15.73
C ASP A 289 9.65 -2.86 -15.62
N VAL A 290 8.79 -2.49 -14.67
CA VAL A 290 8.39 -1.10 -14.45
C VAL A 290 9.56 -0.25 -13.93
N GLU A 291 10.37 -0.76 -13.00
CA GLU A 291 11.57 -0.05 -12.52
C GLU A 291 12.59 0.21 -13.65
N ASP A 292 12.79 -0.76 -14.56
CA ASP A 292 13.67 -0.62 -15.70
C ASP A 292 13.12 0.41 -16.70
N ASP A 293 11.81 0.43 -16.92
CA ASP A 293 11.14 1.44 -17.74
C ASP A 293 11.28 2.84 -17.14
N ILE A 294 11.08 2.99 -15.82
CA ILE A 294 11.29 4.27 -15.13
C ILE A 294 12.73 4.76 -15.31
N ARG A 295 13.74 3.89 -15.07
CA ARG A 295 15.17 4.23 -15.24
C ARG A 295 15.53 4.62 -16.68
N ALA A 296 14.85 4.02 -17.67
CA ALA A 296 15.08 4.31 -19.08
C ALA A 296 14.48 5.66 -19.52
N ASN A 297 13.51 6.20 -18.78
CA ASN A 297 12.81 7.45 -19.08
C ASN A 297 13.28 8.64 -18.22
N GLN A 298 14.24 8.44 -17.30
CA GLN A 298 14.92 9.52 -16.54
C GLN A 298 16.12 10.09 -17.32
#